data_fc03b122edd6aed334210a5639a50963
#
_entry.id   fc03b122edd6aed334210a5639a50963
#
_cell.length_a   1.000
_cell.length_b   1.000
_cell.length_c   1.000
_cell.angle_alpha   90.00
_cell.angle_beta   90.00
_cell.angle_gamma   90.00
#
_symmetry.space_group_name_H-M   'P 1'
#
loop_
_entity.id
_entity.type
_entity.pdbx_description
1 polymer ?
#
loop_
_entity_poly.entity_id
_entity_poly.type
_entity_poly.pdbx_seq_one_letter_code
_entity_poly.pdbx_strand_id
1 'polypeptide(L)'
;PVLIDFGAARQTLTQEEMRLQPMYTPGFAAPEQYHNRERLGPWTDIYSIGATLYACLAGGPPPAADARLENDKLVSARVRWTGDYSEQLLETIDHCLKLNYLERPQSLFSLQKALLAKNVSGPAPLSVLQSLKQKLNRELF
;
A
#
# COMPACT_ATOMS: atom_id res chain seq x y z
N PRO A 1 4.89 14.34 -9.92
CA PRO A 1 5.58 14.01 -8.66
C PRO A 1 7.09 13.98 -8.89
N VAL A 2 7.86 14.43 -7.93
CA VAL A 2 9.33 14.38 -7.94
C VAL A 2 9.76 13.66 -6.69
N LEU A 3 10.62 12.62 -6.84
CA LEU A 3 11.24 11.93 -5.71
C LEU A 3 12.40 12.79 -5.19
N ILE A 4 12.41 13.07 -3.91
CA ILE A 4 13.40 13.93 -3.23
C ILE A 4 13.98 13.19 -2.02
N ASP A 5 15.12 13.66 -1.53
CA ASP A 5 15.76 13.17 -0.31
C ASP A 5 16.24 11.70 -0.41
N PHE A 6 17.39 11.53 -1.06
CA PHE A 6 18.07 10.24 -1.14
C PHE A 6 19.04 9.99 0.05
N GLY A 7 18.96 10.79 1.12
CA GLY A 7 19.88 10.68 2.26
C GLY A 7 19.86 9.32 2.99
N ALA A 8 18.72 8.63 2.91
CA ALA A 8 18.56 7.27 3.46
C ALA A 8 18.69 6.15 2.41
N ALA A 9 18.92 6.49 1.13
CA ALA A 9 19.04 5.49 0.06
C ALA A 9 20.31 4.63 0.29
N ARG A 10 20.17 3.32 0.07
CA ARG A 10 21.24 2.36 0.23
C ARG A 10 21.43 1.56 -1.05
N GLN A 11 22.70 1.34 -1.42
CA GLN A 11 23.03 0.34 -2.43
C GLN A 11 23.18 -1.01 -1.73
N THR A 12 22.45 -2.01 -2.18
CA THR A 12 22.42 -3.37 -1.60
C THR A 12 23.71 -4.18 -1.85
N LEU A 13 24.77 -3.57 -2.41
CA LEU A 13 25.93 -4.28 -2.97
C LEU A 13 27.20 -4.24 -2.12
N THR A 14 27.26 -3.55 -0.98
CA THR A 14 28.50 -3.50 -0.17
C THR A 14 28.27 -3.86 1.28
N GLN A 15 29.07 -4.84 1.77
CA GLN A 15 29.03 -5.32 3.17
C GLN A 15 29.44 -4.27 4.21
N GLU A 16 30.11 -3.18 3.83
CA GLU A 16 30.59 -2.16 4.76
C GLU A 16 29.49 -1.23 5.30
N GLU A 17 28.37 -1.12 4.62
CA GLU A 17 27.25 -0.23 5.01
C GLU A 17 26.31 -0.79 6.10
N MET A 18 26.55 -2.02 6.57
CA MET A 18 25.76 -2.63 7.67
C MET A 18 25.89 -1.89 9.02
N ARG A 19 26.81 -0.95 9.16
CA ARG A 19 27.08 -0.24 10.43
C ARG A 19 26.30 1.06 10.62
N LEU A 20 25.62 1.56 9.60
CA LEU A 20 24.81 2.77 9.72
C LEU A 20 23.52 2.48 10.48
N GLN A 21 23.19 3.33 11.43
CA GLN A 21 21.91 3.24 12.16
C GLN A 21 20.74 3.31 11.18
N PRO A 22 19.69 2.49 11.37
CA PRO A 22 18.53 2.52 10.48
C PRO A 22 17.80 3.85 10.66
N MET A 23 17.70 4.60 9.59
CA MET A 23 16.74 5.71 9.51
C MET A 23 15.46 5.17 8.89
N TYR A 24 14.41 5.05 9.68
CA TYR A 24 13.08 4.66 9.22
C TYR A 24 12.01 5.41 9.99
N THR A 25 10.88 5.60 9.37
CA THR A 25 9.71 6.26 9.98
C THR A 25 8.71 5.19 10.40
N PRO A 26 8.36 5.07 11.68
CA PRO A 26 7.33 4.13 12.14
C PRO A 26 6.03 4.27 11.35
N GLY A 27 5.40 3.14 11.04
CA GLY A 27 4.22 3.09 10.17
C GLY A 27 4.53 2.96 8.69
N PHE A 28 5.66 3.49 8.22
CA PHE A 28 6.09 3.40 6.81
C PHE A 28 7.18 2.35 6.57
N ALA A 29 7.93 2.01 7.62
CA ALA A 29 9.01 1.04 7.55
C ALA A 29 8.48 -0.40 7.53
N ALA A 30 9.06 -1.22 6.66
CA ALA A 30 8.74 -2.64 6.54
C ALA A 30 9.29 -3.47 7.72
N PRO A 31 8.68 -4.63 8.05
CA PRO A 31 9.12 -5.48 9.17
C PRO A 31 10.61 -5.84 9.15
N GLU A 32 11.16 -6.15 7.98
CA GLU A 32 12.57 -6.52 7.80
C GLU A 32 13.55 -5.39 8.12
N GLN A 33 13.10 -4.12 8.10
CA GLN A 33 13.93 -2.99 8.50
C GLN A 33 14.17 -2.95 10.02
N TYR A 34 13.25 -3.51 10.81
CA TYR A 34 13.36 -3.59 12.27
C TYR A 34 14.22 -4.77 12.73
N HIS A 35 14.04 -5.95 12.11
CA HIS A 35 14.51 -7.20 12.70
C HIS A 35 15.46 -8.00 11.83
N ASN A 36 15.48 -7.83 10.51
CA ASN A 36 16.27 -8.68 9.62
C ASN A 36 16.73 -7.98 8.35
N ARG A 37 17.81 -7.22 8.49
CA ARG A 37 18.36 -6.40 7.40
C ARG A 37 18.92 -7.21 6.22
N GLU A 38 19.23 -8.48 6.40
CA GLU A 38 19.67 -9.36 5.32
C GLU A 38 18.55 -9.64 4.32
N ARG A 39 17.31 -9.35 4.70
CA ARG A 39 16.12 -9.53 3.87
C ARG A 39 15.63 -8.25 3.19
N LEU A 40 16.44 -7.19 3.19
CA LEU A 40 16.11 -5.96 2.47
C LEU A 40 16.13 -6.21 0.96
N GLY A 41 15.17 -5.63 0.25
CA GLY A 41 15.03 -5.77 -1.19
C GLY A 41 14.00 -4.81 -1.76
N PRO A 42 13.69 -4.90 -3.06
CA PRO A 42 12.67 -4.05 -3.69
C PRO A 42 11.29 -4.10 -3.00
N TRP A 43 10.94 -5.25 -2.42
CA TRP A 43 9.72 -5.43 -1.63
C TRP A 43 9.66 -4.59 -0.36
N THR A 44 10.81 -4.13 0.16
CA THR A 44 10.88 -3.23 1.32
C THR A 44 10.36 -1.84 0.96
N ASP A 45 10.79 -1.29 -0.18
CA ASP A 45 10.29 -0.01 -0.69
C ASP A 45 8.81 -0.12 -1.09
N ILE A 46 8.40 -1.28 -1.62
CA ILE A 46 7.01 -1.56 -1.97
C ILE A 46 6.11 -1.51 -0.73
N TYR A 47 6.57 -2.00 0.42
CA TYR A 47 5.84 -1.83 1.68
C TYR A 47 5.65 -0.34 2.01
N SER A 48 6.71 0.46 1.92
CA SER A 48 6.67 1.90 2.20
C SER A 48 5.74 2.65 1.23
N ILE A 49 5.70 2.24 -0.05
CA ILE A 49 4.73 2.75 -1.04
C ILE A 49 3.30 2.40 -0.61
N GLY A 50 3.04 1.15 -0.24
CA GLY A 50 1.73 0.72 0.25
C GLY A 50 1.28 1.49 1.49
N ALA A 51 2.20 1.71 2.44
CA ALA A 51 1.95 2.49 3.65
C ALA A 51 1.65 3.96 3.33
N THR A 52 2.34 4.53 2.35
CA THR A 52 2.09 5.90 1.87
C THR A 52 0.70 6.01 1.24
N LEU A 53 0.34 5.09 0.35
CA LEU A 53 -0.99 5.06 -0.26
C LEU A 53 -2.08 4.89 0.80
N TYR A 54 -1.88 3.97 1.75
CA TYR A 54 -2.81 3.78 2.87
C TYR A 54 -2.96 5.06 3.69
N ALA A 55 -1.85 5.73 4.03
CA ALA A 55 -1.86 6.98 4.78
C ALA A 55 -2.60 8.11 4.05
N CYS A 56 -2.47 8.19 2.72
CA CYS A 56 -3.22 9.15 1.90
C CYS A 56 -4.74 8.94 2.01
N LEU A 57 -5.20 7.69 2.10
CA LEU A 57 -6.62 7.37 2.23
C LEU A 57 -7.12 7.51 3.68
N ALA A 58 -6.27 7.15 4.66
CA ALA A 58 -6.63 7.13 6.08
C ALA A 58 -6.49 8.49 6.78
N GLY A 59 -5.75 9.43 6.19
CA GLY A 59 -5.36 10.68 6.83
C GLY A 59 -4.23 10.52 7.86
N GLY A 60 -3.58 9.34 7.93
CA GLY A 60 -2.47 9.06 8.83
C GLY A 60 -1.84 7.69 8.55
N PRO A 61 -0.64 7.42 9.10
CA PRO A 61 0.09 6.18 8.82
C PRO A 61 -0.65 4.95 9.36
N PRO A 62 -0.44 3.77 8.73
CA PRO A 62 -0.86 2.51 9.32
C PRO A 62 -0.10 2.22 10.61
N PRO A 63 -0.58 1.27 11.46
CA PRO A 63 0.18 0.81 12.61
C PRO A 63 1.59 0.36 12.22
N ALA A 64 2.58 0.65 13.06
CA ALA A 64 3.97 0.29 12.78
C ALA A 64 4.14 -1.24 12.65
N ALA A 65 5.02 -1.66 11.73
CA ALA A 65 5.14 -3.07 11.35
C ALA A 65 5.60 -3.98 12.49
N ASP A 66 6.42 -3.47 13.42
CA ASP A 66 6.82 -4.18 14.64
C ASP A 66 5.62 -4.46 15.54
N ALA A 67 4.76 -3.46 15.79
CA ALA A 67 3.53 -3.65 16.54
C ALA A 67 2.54 -4.60 15.84
N ARG A 68 2.50 -4.59 14.50
CA ARG A 68 1.67 -5.52 13.71
C ARG A 68 2.16 -6.96 13.79
N LEU A 69 3.48 -7.20 13.92
CA LEU A 69 4.02 -8.54 14.11
C LEU A 69 3.56 -9.17 15.43
N GLU A 70 3.37 -8.36 16.47
CA GLU A 70 2.86 -8.82 17.75
C GLU A 70 1.33 -9.03 17.73
N ASN A 71 0.61 -8.06 17.17
CA ASN A 71 -0.85 -8.09 17.06
C ASN A 71 -1.29 -7.21 15.89
N ASP A 72 -1.61 -7.82 14.75
CA ASP A 72 -2.00 -7.09 13.56
C ASP A 72 -3.41 -6.51 13.69
N LYS A 73 -3.47 -5.21 13.96
CA LYS A 73 -4.71 -4.42 14.03
C LYS A 73 -4.96 -3.61 12.76
N LEU A 74 -4.19 -3.84 11.70
CA LEU A 74 -4.42 -3.14 10.44
C LEU A 74 -5.75 -3.60 9.83
N VAL A 75 -6.65 -2.64 9.65
CA VAL A 75 -7.86 -2.88 8.87
C VAL A 75 -7.47 -2.83 7.38
N SER A 76 -7.78 -3.90 6.64
CA SER A 76 -7.51 -3.99 5.21
C SER A 76 -8.14 -2.79 4.46
N ALA A 77 -7.42 -2.27 3.47
CA ALA A 77 -7.90 -1.17 2.64
C ALA A 77 -9.22 -1.55 1.93
N ARG A 78 -9.34 -2.79 1.47
CA ARG A 78 -10.57 -3.31 0.86
C ARG A 78 -11.76 -3.29 1.81
N VAL A 79 -11.55 -3.61 3.08
CA VAL A 79 -12.63 -3.59 4.08
C VAL A 79 -13.03 -2.15 4.42
N ARG A 80 -12.04 -1.26 4.53
CA ARG A 80 -12.25 0.10 5.04
C ARG A 80 -12.87 1.03 4.00
N TRP A 81 -12.52 0.88 2.72
CA TRP A 81 -12.86 1.83 1.66
C TRP A 81 -13.54 1.17 0.44
N THR A 82 -14.19 0.02 0.62
CA THR A 82 -15.00 -0.58 -0.43
C THR A 82 -16.05 0.42 -0.92
N GLY A 83 -16.08 0.64 -2.22
CA GLY A 83 -17.01 1.56 -2.88
C GLY A 83 -16.51 3.01 -3.01
N ASP A 84 -15.49 3.42 -2.23
CA ASP A 84 -14.91 4.76 -2.31
C ASP A 84 -13.80 4.84 -3.37
N TYR A 85 -13.07 3.74 -3.53
CA TYR A 85 -11.95 3.63 -4.47
C TYR A 85 -12.04 2.34 -5.29
N SER A 86 -11.26 2.26 -6.37
CA SER A 86 -11.23 1.06 -7.20
C SER A 86 -10.73 -0.16 -6.41
N GLU A 87 -11.40 -1.29 -6.58
CA GLU A 87 -11.04 -2.55 -5.91
C GLU A 87 -9.57 -2.89 -6.13
N GLN A 88 -9.07 -2.67 -7.34
CA GLN A 88 -7.69 -2.90 -7.72
C GLN A 88 -6.68 -2.06 -6.91
N LEU A 89 -6.97 -0.77 -6.67
CA LEU A 89 -6.12 0.08 -5.83
C LEU A 89 -6.09 -0.46 -4.41
N LEU A 90 -7.25 -0.77 -3.85
CA LEU A 90 -7.39 -1.26 -2.49
C LEU A 90 -6.68 -2.61 -2.30
N GLU A 91 -6.85 -3.53 -3.24
CA GLU A 91 -6.15 -4.83 -3.24
C GLU A 91 -4.63 -4.66 -3.36
N THR A 92 -4.17 -3.74 -4.21
CA THR A 92 -2.74 -3.45 -4.35
C THR A 92 -2.16 -2.90 -3.06
N ILE A 93 -2.85 -2.00 -2.36
CA ILE A 93 -2.44 -1.49 -1.05
C ILE A 93 -2.32 -2.64 -0.04
N ASP A 94 -3.33 -3.51 0.03
CA ASP A 94 -3.32 -4.65 0.94
C ASP A 94 -2.19 -5.63 0.64
N HIS A 95 -1.86 -5.89 -0.64
CA HIS A 95 -0.72 -6.71 -1.04
C HIS A 95 0.61 -6.07 -0.65
N CYS A 96 0.78 -4.77 -0.84
CA CYS A 96 1.99 -4.06 -0.45
C CYS A 96 2.23 -4.12 1.06
N LEU A 97 1.16 -4.10 1.87
CA LEU A 97 1.22 -4.08 3.33
C LEU A 97 1.28 -5.46 3.99
N LYS A 98 1.47 -6.54 3.24
CA LYS A 98 1.71 -7.87 3.80
C LYS A 98 2.96 -7.86 4.69
N LEU A 99 2.88 -8.48 5.87
CA LEU A 99 4.00 -8.58 6.81
C LEU A 99 5.10 -9.49 6.25
N ASN A 100 4.71 -10.61 5.62
CA ASN A 100 5.63 -11.47 4.92
C ASN A 100 6.05 -10.83 3.58
N TYR A 101 7.33 -10.49 3.44
CA TYR A 101 7.86 -9.83 2.25
C TYR A 101 7.71 -10.67 0.96
N LEU A 102 7.65 -12.00 1.06
CA LEU A 102 7.45 -12.90 -0.09
C LEU A 102 6.03 -12.83 -0.67
N GLU A 103 5.06 -12.33 0.11
CA GLU A 103 3.68 -12.15 -0.34
C GLU A 103 3.44 -10.80 -1.00
N ARG A 104 4.42 -9.89 -0.96
CA ARG A 104 4.34 -8.58 -1.61
C ARG A 104 4.72 -8.67 -3.09
N PRO A 105 4.37 -7.67 -3.91
CA PRO A 105 4.96 -7.53 -5.23
C PRO A 105 6.49 -7.53 -5.12
N GLN A 106 7.18 -8.35 -5.93
CA GLN A 106 8.63 -8.55 -5.79
C GLN A 106 9.47 -7.55 -6.59
N SER A 107 8.84 -6.68 -7.37
CA SER A 107 9.50 -5.63 -8.15
C SER A 107 8.56 -4.45 -8.39
N LEU A 108 9.13 -3.28 -8.68
CA LEU A 108 8.33 -2.11 -9.09
C LEU A 108 7.54 -2.38 -10.37
N PHE A 109 8.06 -3.21 -11.26
CA PHE A 109 7.32 -3.61 -12.46
C PHE A 109 6.06 -4.42 -12.13
N SER A 110 6.16 -5.37 -11.19
CA SER A 110 4.98 -6.14 -10.74
C SER A 110 3.97 -5.26 -10.02
N LEU A 111 4.41 -4.30 -9.22
CA LEU A 111 3.55 -3.30 -8.59
C LEU A 111 2.84 -2.43 -9.64
N GLN A 112 3.60 -1.90 -10.61
CA GLN A 112 3.04 -1.09 -11.70
C GLN A 112 1.99 -1.89 -12.49
N LYS A 113 2.29 -3.14 -12.83
CA LYS A 113 1.35 -4.03 -13.51
C LYS A 113 0.07 -4.23 -12.70
N ALA A 114 0.19 -4.43 -11.38
CA ALA A 114 -0.95 -4.55 -10.48
C ALA A 114 -1.81 -3.27 -10.49
N LEU A 115 -1.22 -2.09 -10.42
CA LEU A 115 -1.93 -0.81 -10.44
C LEU A 115 -2.57 -0.47 -11.79
N LEU A 116 -2.02 -0.95 -12.91
CA LEU A 116 -2.49 -0.66 -14.26
C LEU A 116 -3.39 -1.77 -14.84
N ALA A 117 -3.51 -2.93 -14.20
CA ALA A 117 -4.39 -3.99 -14.68
C ALA A 117 -5.83 -3.44 -14.74
N LYS A 118 -6.45 -3.48 -15.90
CA LYS A 118 -7.85 -3.10 -16.03
C LYS A 118 -8.71 -4.16 -15.34
N ASN A 119 -9.55 -3.77 -14.40
CA ASN A 119 -10.60 -4.65 -13.90
C ASN A 119 -11.54 -5.00 -15.04
N VAL A 120 -11.44 -6.21 -15.56
CA VAL A 120 -12.38 -6.77 -16.54
C VAL A 120 -13.72 -7.14 -15.88
N SER A 121 -13.84 -6.98 -14.55
CA SER A 121 -14.96 -7.45 -13.72
C SER A 121 -15.56 -6.37 -12.82
N GLY A 122 -15.57 -5.11 -13.23
CA GLY A 122 -16.41 -4.10 -12.56
C GLY A 122 -17.79 -4.05 -13.19
N PRO A 123 -18.92 -3.92 -12.44
CA PRO A 123 -20.17 -3.52 -13.05
C PRO A 123 -19.93 -2.22 -13.81
N ALA A 124 -20.46 -2.14 -15.02
CA ALA A 124 -20.38 -0.92 -15.83
C ALA A 124 -20.79 0.27 -14.96
N PRO A 125 -20.06 1.40 -14.97
CA PRO A 125 -20.44 2.57 -14.20
C PRO A 125 -21.89 2.90 -14.56
N LEU A 126 -22.78 2.84 -13.56
CA LEU A 126 -24.15 3.27 -13.73
C LEU A 126 -24.09 4.66 -14.34
N SER A 127 -24.63 4.82 -15.55
CA SER A 127 -24.61 6.11 -16.22
C SER A 127 -25.20 7.16 -15.26
N VAL A 128 -24.67 8.36 -15.29
CA VAL A 128 -25.14 9.49 -14.45
C VAL A 128 -26.67 9.63 -14.51
N LEU A 129 -27.27 9.24 -15.65
CA LEU A 129 -28.72 9.17 -15.87
C LEU A 129 -29.43 8.10 -15.03
N GLN A 130 -28.79 6.97 -14.71
CA GLN A 130 -29.40 5.94 -13.85
C GLN A 130 -29.34 6.33 -12.39
N SER A 131 -28.26 6.99 -11.94
CA SER A 131 -28.16 7.52 -10.57
C SER A 131 -29.13 8.69 -10.34
N LEU A 132 -29.38 9.52 -11.35
CA LEU A 132 -30.40 10.57 -11.30
C LEU A 132 -31.83 10.01 -11.28
N LYS A 133 -32.12 8.95 -12.05
CA LYS A 133 -33.43 8.26 -12.00
C LYS A 133 -33.69 7.62 -10.64
N GLN A 134 -32.69 7.04 -9.98
CA GLN A 134 -32.84 6.48 -8.63
C GLN A 134 -33.07 7.57 -7.56
N LYS A 135 -32.46 8.74 -7.69
CA LYS A 135 -32.73 9.87 -6.79
C LYS A 135 -34.15 10.44 -6.98
N LEU A 136 -34.59 10.62 -8.22
CA LEU A 136 -35.94 11.11 -8.49
C LEU A 136 -37.04 10.16 -7.98
N ASN A 137 -36.82 8.83 -8.11
CA ASN A 137 -37.83 7.86 -7.60
C ASN A 137 -37.85 7.77 -6.07
N ARG A 138 -36.85 8.27 -5.33
CA ARG A 138 -36.86 8.33 -3.87
C ARG A 138 -37.54 9.58 -3.30
N GLU A 139 -37.70 10.62 -4.11
CA GLU A 139 -38.35 11.87 -3.67
C GLU A 139 -39.85 11.92 -4.05
N LEU A 140 -40.38 10.92 -4.76
CA LEU A 140 -41.76 10.89 -5.25
C LEU A 140 -42.65 9.82 -4.59
N PHE A 141 -42.11 9.07 -3.57
CA PHE A 141 -42.94 8.16 -2.77
C PHE A 141 -42.58 8.21 -1.28
#